data_74b1e08adfa6352c8814da1400ccff95
#
_entry.id   74b1e08adfa6352c8814da1400ccff95
#
_cell.length_a   1.000
_cell.length_b   1.000
_cell.length_c   1.000
_cell.angle_alpha   90.00
_cell.angle_beta   90.00
_cell.angle_gamma   90.00
#
_symmetry.space_group_name_H-M   'P 1'
#
loop_
_entity.id
_entity.type
_entity.pdbx_description
1 polymer ?
#
loop_
_entity_poly.entity_id
_entity_poly.type
_entity_poly.pdbx_seq_one_letter_code
_entity_poly.pdbx_strand_id
1 'polypeptide(L)'
;MKRSFYLFNPGIMERRDNTLKFTPVIVNEDNEEIKQQPRFIPIEDVAELYVFGSLRANSALFNFLGQKGIPVHFFDYYENYTGSFMPRESLLSGKALLAQTSAYQNKKKRVELARKFIQGAAWNMVMNLNYYNRRGKDLQDIINTIKRLSNTLPDAKAVDEIMGIEGNIRQAYYTAFDIILDDFNMGSRTKQPPENEVNALISFGNMMCYTETLRAVHQTQLNPTISFLHTPGERRFSLCLDISEIFKPIIVDRVIFKVLNKHALSTSHFDKKLNKCLLNEKGKKIFVKAMEERYDETFRHRSLGRNVSYKHLIKLECYKLLKDILGIEEYKPFKMYW
;
A
#
# COMPACT_ATOMS: atom_id res chain seq x y z
N MET A 1 -9.33 -20.04 3.88
CA MET A 1 -9.16 -18.61 4.20
C MET A 1 -9.03 -17.85 2.88
N LYS A 2 -9.82 -16.80 2.65
CA LYS A 2 -9.74 -16.03 1.37
C LYS A 2 -8.40 -15.34 1.25
N ARG A 3 -7.80 -15.38 0.05
CA ARG A 3 -6.50 -14.79 -0.27
C ARG A 3 -6.55 -13.93 -1.53
N SER A 4 -5.59 -13.04 -1.68
CA SER A 4 -5.40 -12.24 -2.88
C SER A 4 -4.74 -13.08 -3.98
N PHE A 5 -5.13 -12.87 -5.23
CA PHE A 5 -4.54 -13.53 -6.40
C PHE A 5 -3.93 -12.47 -7.33
N TYR A 6 -2.70 -12.74 -7.77
CA TYR A 6 -1.89 -11.85 -8.60
C TYR A 6 -1.69 -12.47 -9.98
N LEU A 7 -2.18 -11.78 -11.01
CA LEU A 7 -2.12 -12.20 -12.40
C LEU A 7 -1.08 -11.37 -13.14
N PHE A 8 0.14 -11.88 -13.20
CA PHE A 8 1.25 -11.17 -13.86
C PHE A 8 1.27 -11.40 -15.38
N ASN A 9 0.80 -12.56 -15.84
CA ASN A 9 0.82 -12.94 -17.25
C ASN A 9 -0.47 -12.49 -17.95
N PRO A 10 -0.41 -12.14 -19.24
CA PRO A 10 -1.58 -12.01 -20.08
C PRO A 10 -2.42 -13.29 -20.05
N GLY A 11 -3.74 -13.15 -20.13
CA GLY A 11 -4.59 -14.34 -20.11
C GLY A 11 -6.08 -14.06 -20.27
N ILE A 12 -6.82 -15.16 -20.28
CA ILE A 12 -8.28 -15.17 -20.39
C ILE A 12 -8.84 -15.68 -19.07
N MET A 13 -9.75 -14.92 -18.47
CA MET A 13 -10.47 -15.35 -17.28
C MET A 13 -11.94 -15.58 -17.58
N GLU A 14 -12.41 -16.76 -17.20
CA GLU A 14 -13.79 -17.19 -17.39
C GLU A 14 -14.39 -17.71 -16.09
N ARG A 15 -15.68 -17.54 -15.92
CA ARG A 15 -16.43 -18.26 -14.89
C ARG A 15 -16.68 -19.70 -15.30
N ARG A 16 -16.44 -20.65 -14.41
CA ARG A 16 -16.86 -22.05 -14.53
C ARG A 16 -17.51 -22.46 -13.21
N ASP A 17 -18.83 -22.45 -13.19
CA ASP A 17 -19.65 -22.66 -12.00
C ASP A 17 -19.25 -21.71 -10.83
N ASN A 18 -18.78 -22.25 -9.72
CA ASN A 18 -18.23 -21.49 -8.58
C ASN A 18 -16.69 -21.37 -8.62
N THR A 19 -16.10 -21.44 -9.81
CA THR A 19 -14.64 -21.43 -10.00
C THR A 19 -14.27 -20.39 -11.06
N LEU A 20 -13.14 -19.73 -10.86
CA LEU A 20 -12.50 -18.89 -11.88
C LEU A 20 -11.51 -19.76 -12.66
N LYS A 21 -11.65 -19.82 -13.97
CA LYS A 21 -10.70 -20.47 -14.88
C LYS A 21 -9.83 -19.38 -15.48
N PHE A 22 -8.54 -19.36 -15.14
CA PHE A 22 -7.54 -18.48 -15.74
C PHE A 22 -6.67 -19.28 -16.72
N THR A 23 -6.69 -18.89 -17.98
CA THR A 23 -5.87 -19.47 -19.05
C THR A 23 -4.80 -18.47 -19.44
N PRO A 24 -3.52 -18.64 -19.01
CA PRO A 24 -2.44 -17.78 -19.45
C PRO A 24 -2.25 -17.86 -20.97
N VAL A 25 -1.87 -16.74 -21.58
CA VAL A 25 -1.59 -16.63 -23.02
C VAL A 25 -0.16 -16.11 -23.21
N ILE A 26 0.61 -16.78 -24.02
CA ILE A 26 1.96 -16.37 -24.43
C ILE A 26 1.91 -16.07 -25.92
N VAL A 27 2.61 -15.04 -26.35
CA VAL A 27 2.81 -14.72 -27.78
C VAL A 27 4.16 -15.31 -28.21
N ASN A 28 4.15 -16.12 -29.25
CA ASN A 28 5.37 -16.68 -29.82
C ASN A 28 6.11 -15.66 -30.74
N GLU A 29 7.25 -16.05 -31.28
CA GLU A 29 8.06 -15.20 -32.21
C GLU A 29 7.30 -14.80 -33.47
N ASP A 30 6.32 -15.59 -33.89
CA ASP A 30 5.46 -15.35 -35.07
C ASP A 30 4.22 -14.48 -34.73
N ASN A 31 4.15 -13.88 -33.55
CA ASN A 31 3.01 -13.15 -33.04
C ASN A 31 1.70 -13.97 -32.85
N GLU A 32 1.79 -15.30 -32.77
CA GLU A 32 0.63 -16.15 -32.51
C GLU A 32 0.40 -16.33 -31.01
N GLU A 33 -0.87 -16.30 -30.60
CA GLU A 33 -1.27 -16.53 -29.22
C GLU A 33 -1.33 -18.02 -28.88
N ILE A 34 -0.46 -18.46 -27.98
CA ILE A 34 -0.45 -19.83 -27.45
C ILE A 34 -1.11 -19.84 -26.08
N LYS A 35 -2.26 -20.50 -25.98
CA LYS A 35 -2.93 -20.76 -24.70
C LYS A 35 -2.17 -21.79 -23.89
N GLN A 36 -1.83 -21.45 -22.65
CA GLN A 36 -1.20 -22.36 -21.70
C GLN A 36 -2.23 -23.17 -20.91
N GLN A 37 -1.74 -24.11 -20.10
CA GLN A 37 -2.59 -24.94 -19.27
C GLN A 37 -3.41 -24.05 -18.30
N PRO A 38 -4.74 -24.20 -18.26
CA PRO A 38 -5.60 -23.38 -17.41
C PRO A 38 -5.42 -23.70 -15.92
N ARG A 39 -5.57 -22.67 -15.08
CA ARG A 39 -5.62 -22.79 -13.63
C ARG A 39 -7.05 -22.53 -13.17
N PHE A 40 -7.50 -23.36 -12.22
CA PHE A 40 -8.82 -23.23 -11.62
C PHE A 40 -8.69 -22.72 -10.20
N ILE A 41 -9.42 -21.66 -9.87
CA ILE A 41 -9.39 -21.00 -8.58
C ILE A 41 -10.82 -21.02 -8.01
N PRO A 42 -11.07 -21.80 -6.93
CA PRO A 42 -12.38 -21.79 -6.27
C PRO A 42 -12.73 -20.36 -5.80
N ILE A 43 -13.95 -19.92 -6.08
CA ILE A 43 -14.36 -18.54 -5.76
C ILE A 43 -14.33 -18.23 -4.27
N GLU A 44 -14.54 -19.25 -3.44
CA GLU A 44 -14.55 -19.13 -1.98
C GLU A 44 -13.14 -18.83 -1.40
N ASP A 45 -12.09 -19.13 -2.17
CA ASP A 45 -10.70 -18.83 -1.79
C ASP A 45 -10.27 -17.42 -2.19
N VAL A 46 -11.06 -16.72 -3.01
CA VAL A 46 -10.68 -15.41 -3.57
C VAL A 46 -11.15 -14.28 -2.65
N ALA A 47 -10.21 -13.48 -2.17
CA ALA A 47 -10.49 -12.20 -1.52
C ALA A 47 -10.59 -11.07 -2.56
N GLU A 48 -9.64 -11.04 -3.49
CA GLU A 48 -9.48 -10.00 -4.51
C GLU A 48 -8.54 -10.47 -5.63
N LEU A 49 -8.56 -9.78 -6.77
CA LEU A 49 -7.69 -10.04 -7.91
C LEU A 49 -6.84 -8.81 -8.22
N TYR A 50 -5.55 -9.01 -8.44
CA TYR A 50 -4.58 -8.00 -8.89
C TYR A 50 -4.11 -8.37 -10.29
N VAL A 51 -4.39 -7.52 -11.28
CA VAL A 51 -4.15 -7.80 -12.70
C VAL A 51 -3.06 -6.88 -13.24
N PHE A 52 -1.88 -7.44 -13.47
CA PHE A 52 -0.71 -6.75 -14.03
C PHE A 52 -0.52 -7.03 -15.54
N GLY A 53 -1.03 -8.16 -16.01
CA GLY A 53 -1.02 -8.53 -17.42
C GLY A 53 -2.29 -8.13 -18.14
N SER A 54 -2.29 -8.21 -19.47
CA SER A 54 -3.51 -8.04 -20.28
C SER A 54 -4.53 -9.11 -19.93
N LEU A 55 -5.73 -8.73 -19.50
CA LEU A 55 -6.82 -9.63 -19.14
C LEU A 55 -7.97 -9.53 -20.11
N ARG A 56 -8.33 -10.66 -20.73
CA ARG A 56 -9.58 -10.80 -21.48
C ARG A 56 -10.64 -11.46 -20.57
N ALA A 57 -11.76 -10.77 -20.40
CA ALA A 57 -12.89 -11.23 -19.61
C ALA A 57 -14.19 -10.64 -20.16
N ASN A 58 -15.32 -11.22 -19.81
CA ASN A 58 -16.63 -10.73 -20.20
C ASN A 58 -17.42 -10.15 -19.01
N SER A 59 -18.52 -9.44 -19.31
CA SER A 59 -19.37 -8.83 -18.29
C SER A 59 -20.02 -9.85 -17.34
N ALA A 60 -20.30 -11.06 -17.81
CA ALA A 60 -20.86 -12.12 -16.96
C ALA A 60 -19.90 -12.53 -15.82
N LEU A 61 -18.59 -12.54 -16.09
CA LEU A 61 -17.58 -12.74 -15.05
C LEU A 61 -17.60 -11.61 -14.01
N PHE A 62 -17.61 -10.35 -14.45
CA PHE A 62 -17.63 -9.20 -13.54
C PHE A 62 -18.92 -9.13 -12.72
N ASN A 63 -20.08 -9.47 -13.31
CA ASN A 63 -21.33 -9.62 -12.59
C ASN A 63 -21.23 -10.68 -11.48
N PHE A 64 -20.61 -11.81 -11.77
CA PHE A 64 -20.39 -12.87 -10.79
C PHE A 64 -19.44 -12.43 -9.67
N LEU A 65 -18.32 -11.78 -10.01
CA LEU A 65 -17.38 -11.22 -9.02
C LEU A 65 -18.08 -10.15 -8.14
N GLY A 66 -18.91 -9.29 -8.76
CA GLY A 66 -19.71 -8.30 -8.04
C GLY A 66 -20.67 -8.93 -7.04
N GLN A 67 -21.39 -9.99 -7.42
CA GLN A 67 -22.29 -10.74 -6.52
C GLN A 67 -21.54 -11.40 -5.36
N LYS A 68 -20.28 -11.83 -5.58
CA LYS A 68 -19.42 -12.45 -4.56
C LYS A 68 -18.65 -11.43 -3.72
N GLY A 69 -18.76 -10.13 -4.02
CA GLY A 69 -18.07 -9.06 -3.31
C GLY A 69 -16.55 -9.05 -3.54
N ILE A 70 -16.09 -9.50 -4.72
CA ILE A 70 -14.67 -9.65 -5.04
C ILE A 70 -14.23 -8.49 -5.95
N PRO A 71 -13.34 -7.60 -5.48
CA PRO A 71 -12.78 -6.53 -6.29
C PRO A 71 -11.71 -7.05 -7.24
N VAL A 72 -11.50 -6.31 -8.34
CA VAL A 72 -10.42 -6.53 -9.31
C VAL A 72 -9.67 -5.22 -9.49
N HIS A 73 -8.36 -5.24 -9.27
CA HIS A 73 -7.48 -4.09 -9.39
C HIS A 73 -6.60 -4.24 -10.63
N PHE A 74 -6.53 -3.20 -11.46
CA PHE A 74 -5.78 -3.19 -12.71
C PHE A 74 -4.57 -2.28 -12.61
N PHE A 75 -3.48 -2.70 -13.26
CA PHE A 75 -2.21 -2.00 -13.27
C PHE A 75 -1.67 -1.92 -14.71
N ASP A 76 -0.95 -0.84 -15.00
CA ASP A 76 -0.29 -0.68 -16.29
C ASP A 76 1.04 -1.47 -16.37
N TYR A 77 1.71 -1.39 -17.52
CA TYR A 77 3.02 -2.03 -17.75
C TYR A 77 4.08 -1.54 -16.74
N TYR A 78 3.95 -0.32 -16.22
CA TYR A 78 4.86 0.28 -15.25
C TYR A 78 4.46 0.01 -13.79
N GLU A 79 3.44 -0.85 -13.59
CA GLU A 79 2.92 -1.24 -12.27
C GLU A 79 2.21 -0.09 -11.53
N ASN A 80 1.84 0.97 -12.26
CA ASN A 80 1.00 1.99 -11.69
C ASN A 80 -0.46 1.51 -11.66
N TYR A 81 -1.14 1.81 -10.56
CA TYR A 81 -2.56 1.55 -10.45
C TYR A 81 -3.34 2.37 -11.48
N THR A 82 -4.15 1.71 -12.31
CA THR A 82 -4.97 2.34 -13.35
C THR A 82 -6.45 2.43 -13.00
N GLY A 83 -6.95 1.47 -12.21
CA GLY A 83 -8.35 1.44 -11.82
C GLY A 83 -8.77 0.14 -11.17
N SER A 84 -10.02 0.08 -10.69
CA SER A 84 -10.60 -1.13 -10.12
C SER A 84 -12.03 -1.34 -10.58
N PHE A 85 -12.39 -2.60 -10.81
CA PHE A 85 -13.75 -3.02 -10.68
C PHE A 85 -14.05 -3.24 -9.21
N MET A 86 -14.96 -2.44 -8.66
CA MET A 86 -15.42 -2.57 -7.27
C MET A 86 -16.82 -3.17 -7.26
N PRO A 87 -17.08 -4.19 -6.43
CA PRO A 87 -18.43 -4.66 -6.17
C PRO A 87 -19.32 -3.53 -5.67
N ARG A 88 -20.63 -3.69 -5.81
CA ARG A 88 -21.59 -2.69 -5.32
C ARG A 88 -21.29 -2.36 -3.85
N GLU A 89 -21.11 -1.08 -3.57
CA GLU A 89 -20.88 -0.60 -2.21
C GLU A 89 -22.14 -0.83 -1.36
N SER A 90 -22.00 -1.61 -0.30
CA SER A 90 -23.08 -1.89 0.66
C SER A 90 -23.09 -0.91 1.85
N LEU A 91 -22.02 -0.10 2.02
CA LEU A 91 -21.79 0.75 3.19
C LEU A 91 -21.93 2.25 2.90
N LEU A 92 -22.68 2.63 1.85
CA LEU A 92 -22.92 4.04 1.54
C LEU A 92 -23.61 4.75 2.71
N SER A 93 -23.09 5.91 3.10
CA SER A 93 -23.66 6.76 4.13
C SER A 93 -23.57 8.24 3.76
N GLY A 94 -24.71 8.85 3.40
CA GLY A 94 -24.76 10.29 3.18
C GLY A 94 -24.30 11.09 4.42
N LYS A 95 -24.64 10.62 5.63
CA LYS A 95 -24.18 11.23 6.89
C LYS A 95 -22.66 11.25 6.99
N ALA A 96 -22.00 10.12 6.70
CA ALA A 96 -20.53 10.04 6.74
C ALA A 96 -19.89 10.92 5.67
N LEU A 97 -20.44 10.96 4.46
CA LEU A 97 -19.95 11.80 3.38
C LEU A 97 -20.03 13.29 3.72
N LEU A 98 -21.18 13.75 4.24
CA LEU A 98 -21.35 15.15 4.67
C LEU A 98 -20.40 15.49 5.83
N ALA A 99 -20.25 14.61 6.81
CA ALA A 99 -19.33 14.81 7.92
C ALA A 99 -17.86 14.87 7.45
N GLN A 100 -17.47 14.01 6.51
CA GLN A 100 -16.11 14.01 5.94
C GLN A 100 -15.84 15.28 5.14
N THR A 101 -16.82 15.75 4.36
CA THR A 101 -16.74 17.01 3.61
C THR A 101 -16.61 18.19 4.57
N SER A 102 -17.43 18.24 5.62
CA SER A 102 -17.35 19.27 6.66
C SER A 102 -15.99 19.30 7.37
N ALA A 103 -15.46 18.11 7.71
CA ALA A 103 -14.13 18.00 8.33
C ALA A 103 -13.01 18.51 7.40
N TYR A 104 -13.11 18.27 6.08
CA TYR A 104 -12.19 18.79 5.08
C TYR A 104 -12.27 20.31 4.95
N GLN A 105 -13.48 20.88 4.90
CA GLN A 105 -13.71 22.34 4.76
C GLN A 105 -13.30 23.09 6.03
N ASN A 106 -13.35 22.46 7.19
CA ASN A 106 -12.86 23.05 8.44
C ASN A 106 -11.33 23.01 8.47
N LYS A 107 -10.70 24.17 8.17
CA LYS A 107 -9.23 24.31 8.10
C LYS A 107 -8.51 23.79 9.35
N LYS A 108 -9.05 24.09 10.56
CA LYS A 108 -8.45 23.61 11.83
C LYS A 108 -8.49 22.09 11.93
N LYS A 109 -9.64 21.47 11.60
CA LYS A 109 -9.81 20.02 11.63
C LYS A 109 -8.97 19.33 10.57
N ARG A 110 -8.88 19.87 9.36
CA ARG A 110 -8.04 19.37 8.29
C ARG A 110 -6.56 19.35 8.71
N VAL A 111 -6.04 20.46 9.25
CA VAL A 111 -4.65 20.56 9.74
C VAL A 111 -4.41 19.57 10.88
N GLU A 112 -5.36 19.44 11.81
CA GLU A 112 -5.27 18.46 12.92
C GLU A 112 -5.12 17.03 12.39
N LEU A 113 -5.97 16.59 11.45
CA LEU A 113 -5.94 15.25 10.88
C LEU A 113 -4.67 15.01 10.07
N ALA A 114 -4.27 15.97 9.21
CA ALA A 114 -3.03 15.90 8.46
C ALA A 114 -1.80 15.71 9.38
N ARG A 115 -1.74 16.49 10.45
CA ARG A 115 -0.69 16.37 11.48
C ARG A 115 -0.66 14.98 12.11
N LYS A 116 -1.82 14.43 12.47
CA LYS A 116 -1.92 13.09 13.08
C LYS A 116 -1.42 11.99 12.15
N PHE A 117 -1.69 12.06 10.83
CA PHE A 117 -1.13 11.09 9.88
C PHE A 117 0.41 11.11 9.89
N ILE A 118 1.01 12.30 9.83
CA ILE A 118 2.48 12.40 9.80
C ILE A 118 3.10 12.05 11.16
N GLN A 119 2.46 12.37 12.28
CA GLN A 119 2.91 11.91 13.60
C GLN A 119 2.94 10.38 13.70
N GLY A 120 1.91 9.69 13.16
CA GLY A 120 1.86 8.23 13.10
C GLY A 120 2.97 7.66 12.21
N ALA A 121 3.14 8.23 11.01
CA ALA A 121 4.17 7.82 10.06
C ALA A 121 5.59 8.00 10.63
N ALA A 122 5.91 9.19 11.17
CA ALA A 122 7.20 9.49 11.77
C ALA A 122 7.52 8.58 12.96
N TRP A 123 6.54 8.33 13.82
CA TRP A 123 6.69 7.36 14.90
C TRP A 123 7.07 5.97 14.38
N ASN A 124 6.35 5.48 13.37
CA ASN A 124 6.58 4.17 12.80
C ASN A 124 7.91 4.07 12.06
N MET A 125 8.37 5.16 11.42
CA MET A 125 9.74 5.26 10.88
C MET A 125 10.79 5.12 11.99
N VAL A 126 10.65 5.88 13.08
CA VAL A 126 11.57 5.81 14.24
C VAL A 126 11.59 4.40 14.84
N MET A 127 10.42 3.76 14.98
CA MET A 127 10.35 2.38 15.49
C MET A 127 11.07 1.39 14.56
N ASN A 128 10.92 1.56 13.25
CA ASN A 128 11.63 0.75 12.28
C ASN A 128 13.15 0.93 12.37
N LEU A 129 13.63 2.18 12.47
CA LEU A 129 15.06 2.47 12.64
C LEU A 129 15.62 1.94 13.97
N ASN A 130 14.87 2.10 15.07
CA ASN A 130 15.27 1.58 16.38
C ASN A 130 15.52 0.06 16.35
N TYR A 131 14.73 -0.68 15.57
CA TYR A 131 14.92 -2.12 15.43
C TYR A 131 16.29 -2.45 14.82
N TYR A 132 16.76 -1.70 13.81
CA TYR A 132 18.06 -1.91 13.17
C TYR A 132 19.20 -1.29 13.98
N ASN A 133 18.97 -0.16 14.64
CA ASN A 133 19.94 0.47 15.54
C ASN A 133 20.35 -0.48 16.67
N ARG A 134 19.39 -1.18 17.28
CA ARG A 134 19.64 -2.22 18.31
C ARG A 134 20.38 -3.45 17.78
N ARG A 135 20.51 -3.59 16.47
CA ARG A 135 21.24 -4.67 15.77
C ARG A 135 22.58 -4.23 15.20
N GLY A 136 23.11 -3.11 15.69
CA GLY A 136 24.44 -2.63 15.36
C GLY A 136 24.54 -1.74 14.13
N LYS A 137 23.40 -1.32 13.52
CA LYS A 137 23.41 -0.29 12.47
C LYS A 137 23.40 1.09 13.13
N ASP A 138 24.36 1.95 12.80
CA ASP A 138 24.47 3.30 13.37
C ASP A 138 23.41 4.24 12.76
N LEU A 139 22.28 4.37 13.46
CA LEU A 139 21.12 5.13 13.01
C LEU A 139 20.67 6.21 14.00
N GLN A 140 21.45 6.42 15.08
CA GLN A 140 21.02 7.28 16.18
C GLN A 140 20.82 8.73 15.75
N ASP A 141 21.67 9.28 14.92
CA ASP A 141 21.57 10.66 14.45
C ASP A 141 20.37 10.88 13.53
N ILE A 142 20.06 9.90 12.67
CA ILE A 142 18.88 9.93 11.83
C ILE A 142 17.60 9.87 12.67
N ILE A 143 17.56 8.99 13.67
CA ILE A 143 16.47 8.87 14.64
C ILE A 143 16.25 10.20 15.36
N ASN A 144 17.30 10.84 15.84
CA ASN A 144 17.22 12.13 16.52
C ASN A 144 16.72 13.24 15.60
N THR A 145 17.17 13.25 14.34
CA THR A 145 16.72 14.20 13.32
C THR A 145 15.24 14.05 13.05
N ILE A 146 14.73 12.82 12.83
CA ILE A 146 13.30 12.58 12.61
C ILE A 146 12.47 13.00 13.83
N LYS A 147 12.93 12.69 15.05
CA LYS A 147 12.24 13.12 16.28
C LYS A 147 12.19 14.64 16.39
N ARG A 148 13.30 15.34 16.15
CA ARG A 148 13.35 16.82 16.16
C ARG A 148 12.38 17.41 15.15
N LEU A 149 12.37 16.94 13.91
CA LEU A 149 11.43 17.37 12.87
C LEU A 149 9.97 17.06 13.25
N SER A 150 9.70 15.89 13.80
CA SER A 150 8.35 15.50 14.26
C SER A 150 7.84 16.40 15.40
N ASN A 151 8.73 16.92 16.24
CA ASN A 151 8.37 17.83 17.34
C ASN A 151 7.96 19.22 16.84
N THR A 152 8.23 19.61 15.60
CA THR A 152 7.73 20.87 15.00
C THR A 152 6.32 20.75 14.42
N LEU A 153 5.79 19.54 14.26
CA LEU A 153 4.44 19.32 13.72
C LEU A 153 3.33 20.06 14.50
N PRO A 154 3.34 20.16 15.84
CA PRO A 154 2.32 20.90 16.58
C PRO A 154 2.22 22.39 16.21
N ASP A 155 3.32 23.01 15.79
CA ASP A 155 3.41 24.43 15.46
C ASP A 155 2.90 24.75 14.05
N ALA A 156 2.80 23.75 13.18
CA ALA A 156 2.32 23.89 11.80
C ALA A 156 0.85 24.35 11.77
N LYS A 157 0.57 25.44 11.04
CA LYS A 157 -0.76 26.04 10.93
C LYS A 157 -1.46 25.75 9.60
N ALA A 158 -0.73 25.24 8.63
CA ALA A 158 -1.23 24.89 7.31
C ALA A 158 -0.80 23.49 6.89
N VAL A 159 -1.56 22.87 5.98
CA VAL A 159 -1.25 21.53 5.45
C VAL A 159 0.07 21.56 4.67
N ASP A 160 0.37 22.63 3.94
CA ASP A 160 1.61 22.76 3.17
C ASP A 160 2.85 22.78 4.08
N GLU A 161 2.75 23.38 5.28
CA GLU A 161 3.81 23.31 6.29
C GLU A 161 4.03 21.88 6.78
N ILE A 162 2.93 21.14 7.02
CA ILE A 162 2.99 19.72 7.40
C ILE A 162 3.61 18.87 6.28
N MET A 163 3.28 19.14 5.02
CA MET A 163 3.87 18.47 3.86
C MET A 163 5.38 18.76 3.75
N GLY A 164 5.80 20.00 4.03
CA GLY A 164 7.23 20.36 4.09
C GLY A 164 7.97 19.58 5.20
N ILE A 165 7.38 19.50 6.38
CA ILE A 165 7.95 18.71 7.50
C ILE A 165 8.01 17.22 7.13
N GLU A 166 6.95 16.67 6.52
CA GLU A 166 6.90 15.28 6.02
C GLU A 166 8.02 15.01 5.03
N GLY A 167 8.22 15.89 4.05
CA GLY A 167 9.28 15.77 3.06
C GLY A 167 10.68 15.69 3.71
N ASN A 168 10.96 16.56 4.68
CA ASN A 168 12.23 16.55 5.41
C ASN A 168 12.40 15.28 6.27
N ILE A 169 11.34 14.82 6.95
CA ILE A 169 11.36 13.57 7.73
C ILE A 169 11.66 12.40 6.80
N ARG A 170 11.03 12.34 5.64
CA ARG A 170 11.20 11.26 4.68
C ARG A 170 12.58 11.28 4.04
N GLN A 171 13.11 12.46 3.74
CA GLN A 171 14.48 12.59 3.24
C GLN A 171 15.48 12.04 4.26
N ALA A 172 15.38 12.45 5.54
CA ALA A 172 16.23 11.92 6.60
C ALA A 172 16.03 10.40 6.78
N TYR A 173 14.81 9.90 6.72
CA TYR A 173 14.53 8.48 6.85
C TYR A 173 15.16 7.65 5.73
N TYR A 174 15.15 8.14 4.50
CA TYR A 174 15.70 7.41 3.36
C TYR A 174 17.23 7.30 3.39
N THR A 175 17.97 8.20 4.05
CA THR A 175 19.41 8.02 4.22
C THR A 175 19.76 6.79 5.06
N ALA A 176 18.82 6.33 5.90
CA ALA A 176 19.02 5.11 6.68
C ALA A 176 19.03 3.83 5.83
N PHE A 177 18.46 3.87 4.62
CA PHE A 177 18.40 2.68 3.76
C PHE A 177 19.78 2.20 3.38
N ASP A 178 20.70 3.11 3.03
CA ASP A 178 22.08 2.78 2.65
C ASP A 178 22.91 2.26 3.83
N ILE A 179 22.49 2.54 5.07
CA ILE A 179 23.12 1.99 6.29
C ILE A 179 22.52 0.60 6.62
N ILE A 180 21.24 0.42 6.40
CA ILE A 180 20.52 -0.82 6.73
C ILE A 180 20.78 -1.92 5.69
N LEU A 181 20.89 -1.56 4.42
CA LEU A 181 21.11 -2.50 3.31
C LEU A 181 22.59 -2.71 3.09
N ASP A 182 23.03 -3.98 3.02
CA ASP A 182 24.46 -4.31 2.89
C ASP A 182 24.91 -4.29 1.42
N ASP A 183 24.09 -4.80 0.48
CA ASP A 183 24.47 -5.00 -0.93
C ASP A 183 23.73 -4.08 -1.91
N PHE A 184 22.85 -3.24 -1.43
CA PHE A 184 22.03 -2.36 -2.25
C PHE A 184 22.11 -0.93 -1.76
N ASN A 185 22.10 0.01 -2.71
CA ASN A 185 22.15 1.43 -2.40
C ASN A 185 20.88 2.11 -2.95
N MET A 186 20.24 2.90 -2.11
CA MET A 186 19.07 3.69 -2.51
C MET A 186 19.47 4.98 -3.21
N GLY A 187 20.52 5.66 -2.72
CA GLY A 187 20.89 7.00 -3.16
C GLY A 187 19.72 7.98 -3.03
N SER A 188 19.41 8.69 -4.12
CA SER A 188 18.25 9.59 -4.16
C SER A 188 16.96 8.84 -4.49
N ARG A 189 15.82 9.40 -4.03
CA ARG A 189 14.49 8.83 -4.33
C ARG A 189 14.04 9.19 -5.74
N THR A 190 14.03 8.21 -6.66
CA THR A 190 13.48 8.33 -8.01
C THR A 190 12.15 7.55 -8.10
N LYS A 191 11.16 8.06 -8.83
CA LYS A 191 9.79 7.51 -8.81
C LYS A 191 9.28 7.03 -10.17
N GLN A 192 9.41 7.83 -11.20
CA GLN A 192 8.77 7.60 -12.50
C GLN A 192 9.72 7.99 -13.63
N PRO A 193 10.49 7.01 -14.10
CA PRO A 193 10.65 5.65 -13.59
C PRO A 193 11.59 5.57 -12.37
N PRO A 194 11.55 4.48 -11.57
CA PRO A 194 12.59 4.20 -10.60
C PRO A 194 13.89 3.81 -11.31
N GLU A 195 15.04 4.26 -10.79
CA GLU A 195 16.35 4.09 -11.47
C GLU A 195 17.19 2.95 -10.88
N ASN A 196 16.87 2.50 -9.66
CA ASN A 196 17.57 1.40 -9.01
C ASN A 196 16.60 0.43 -8.32
N GLU A 197 17.13 -0.70 -7.83
CA GLU A 197 16.38 -1.80 -7.25
C GLU A 197 15.59 -1.36 -6.03
N VAL A 198 16.18 -0.58 -5.14
CA VAL A 198 15.54 -0.11 -3.90
C VAL A 198 14.38 0.82 -4.24
N ASN A 199 14.58 1.75 -5.18
CA ASN A 199 13.53 2.65 -5.66
C ASN A 199 12.39 1.89 -6.36
N ALA A 200 12.71 0.82 -7.10
CA ALA A 200 11.71 -0.06 -7.72
C ALA A 200 10.85 -0.76 -6.65
N LEU A 201 11.48 -1.33 -5.62
CA LEU A 201 10.78 -1.99 -4.51
C LEU A 201 9.91 -1.01 -3.71
N ILE A 202 10.41 0.19 -3.42
CA ILE A 202 9.63 1.23 -2.75
C ILE A 202 8.40 1.62 -3.59
N SER A 203 8.57 1.81 -4.90
CA SER A 203 7.47 2.19 -5.78
C SER A 203 6.42 1.09 -5.85
N PHE A 204 6.82 -0.15 -6.08
CA PHE A 204 5.91 -1.30 -6.17
C PHE A 204 5.25 -1.60 -4.81
N GLY A 205 6.01 -1.63 -3.72
CA GLY A 205 5.47 -1.87 -2.38
C GLY A 205 4.51 -0.78 -1.91
N ASN A 206 4.80 0.49 -2.21
CA ASN A 206 3.89 1.60 -1.90
C ASN A 206 2.58 1.50 -2.68
N MET A 207 2.63 1.07 -3.95
CA MET A 207 1.45 0.82 -4.75
C MET A 207 0.61 -0.32 -4.17
N MET A 208 1.23 -1.42 -3.74
CA MET A 208 0.52 -2.51 -3.05
C MET A 208 -0.13 -2.03 -1.74
N CYS A 209 0.58 -1.24 -0.93
CA CYS A 209 0.05 -0.66 0.30
C CYS A 209 -1.11 0.30 0.05
N TYR A 210 -1.02 1.12 -1.00
CA TYR A 210 -2.10 1.99 -1.45
C TYR A 210 -3.35 1.18 -1.83
N THR A 211 -3.20 0.13 -2.62
CA THR A 211 -4.33 -0.69 -3.09
C THR A 211 -5.00 -1.46 -1.94
N GLU A 212 -4.20 -2.01 -0.99
CA GLU A 212 -4.76 -2.63 0.22
C GLU A 212 -5.50 -1.59 1.09
N THR A 213 -4.99 -0.36 1.16
CA THR A 213 -5.68 0.73 1.86
C THR A 213 -6.99 1.10 1.15
N LEU A 214 -7.01 1.14 -0.18
CA LEU A 214 -8.23 1.37 -0.95
C LEU A 214 -9.28 0.31 -0.65
N ARG A 215 -8.88 -0.97 -0.62
CA ARG A 215 -9.76 -2.06 -0.21
C ARG A 215 -10.31 -1.87 1.21
N ALA A 216 -9.46 -1.45 2.14
CA ALA A 216 -9.88 -1.20 3.52
C ALA A 216 -10.86 -0.02 3.62
N VAL A 217 -10.64 1.08 2.89
CA VAL A 217 -11.53 2.24 2.83
C VAL A 217 -12.90 1.84 2.28
N HIS A 218 -12.95 1.07 1.18
CA HIS A 218 -14.20 0.57 0.59
C HIS A 218 -14.99 -0.38 1.53
N GLN A 219 -14.35 -0.93 2.56
CA GLN A 219 -15.01 -1.71 3.61
C GLN A 219 -15.51 -0.85 4.78
N THR A 220 -15.53 0.48 4.62
CA THR A 220 -16.04 1.45 5.59
C THR A 220 -16.99 2.42 4.88
N GLN A 221 -17.47 3.45 5.60
CA GLN A 221 -18.30 4.51 5.08
C GLN A 221 -17.49 5.75 4.61
N LEU A 222 -16.15 5.65 4.59
CA LEU A 222 -15.28 6.74 4.14
C LEU A 222 -15.29 6.86 2.63
N ASN A 223 -15.31 8.10 2.14
CA ASN A 223 -15.09 8.39 0.73
C ASN A 223 -13.58 8.44 0.42
N PRO A 224 -13.05 7.60 -0.48
CA PRO A 224 -11.63 7.53 -0.76
C PRO A 224 -11.03 8.78 -1.44
N THR A 225 -11.88 9.65 -2.02
CA THR A 225 -11.42 10.86 -2.74
C THR A 225 -11.24 12.08 -1.84
N ILE A 226 -11.82 12.07 -0.62
CA ILE A 226 -11.74 13.19 0.32
C ILE A 226 -10.65 12.92 1.34
N SER A 227 -9.49 13.49 1.15
CA SER A 227 -8.29 13.40 1.99
C SER A 227 -8.09 14.65 2.85
N PHE A 228 -7.14 14.61 3.77
CA PHE A 228 -6.85 15.73 4.68
C PHE A 228 -5.42 16.26 4.52
N LEU A 229 -4.46 15.39 4.28
CA LEU A 229 -3.05 15.73 4.04
C LEU A 229 -2.82 16.05 2.56
N HIS A 230 -2.98 15.05 1.69
CA HIS A 230 -2.85 15.26 0.25
C HIS A 230 -4.02 16.07 -0.27
N THR A 231 -3.77 16.93 -1.25
CA THR A 231 -4.86 17.66 -1.90
C THR A 231 -5.73 16.71 -2.69
N PRO A 232 -7.06 16.69 -2.47
CA PRO A 232 -7.99 15.98 -3.33
C PRO A 232 -7.77 16.42 -4.79
N GLY A 233 -7.61 15.46 -5.67
CA GLY A 233 -7.35 15.71 -7.08
C GLY A 233 -8.13 14.75 -7.94
N GLU A 234 -8.19 15.04 -9.25
CA GLU A 234 -8.82 14.17 -10.21
C GLU A 234 -8.07 12.84 -10.34
N ARG A 235 -8.83 11.78 -10.62
CA ARG A 235 -8.33 10.44 -10.98
C ARG A 235 -7.49 9.73 -9.91
N ARG A 236 -7.61 10.08 -8.62
CA ARG A 236 -6.92 9.38 -7.54
C ARG A 236 -7.73 9.33 -6.25
N PHE A 237 -7.53 8.28 -5.49
CA PHE A 237 -8.12 8.10 -4.17
C PHE A 237 -7.15 8.65 -3.09
N SER A 238 -7.17 9.96 -2.92
CA SER A 238 -6.18 10.69 -2.11
C SER A 238 -6.20 10.33 -0.62
N LEU A 239 -7.35 9.92 -0.07
CA LEU A 239 -7.43 9.44 1.32
C LEU A 239 -6.59 8.17 1.53
N CYS A 240 -6.48 7.31 0.50
CA CYS A 240 -5.66 6.11 0.59
C CYS A 240 -4.17 6.46 0.67
N LEU A 241 -3.74 7.59 0.09
CA LEU A 241 -2.38 8.10 0.27
C LEU A 241 -2.17 8.51 1.73
N ASP A 242 -3.08 9.32 2.31
CA ASP A 242 -2.98 9.77 3.70
C ASP A 242 -2.83 8.62 4.70
N ILE A 243 -3.73 7.63 4.61
CA ILE A 243 -3.75 6.50 5.54
C ILE A 243 -2.52 5.59 5.32
N SER A 244 -2.13 5.33 4.07
CA SER A 244 -0.99 4.46 3.77
C SER A 244 0.34 5.00 4.30
N GLU A 245 0.50 6.33 4.49
CA GLU A 245 1.72 6.91 5.06
C GLU A 245 2.07 6.31 6.42
N ILE A 246 1.06 6.00 7.24
CA ILE A 246 1.26 5.39 8.57
C ILE A 246 1.85 3.99 8.45
N PHE A 247 1.47 3.24 7.40
CA PHE A 247 1.76 1.82 7.26
C PHE A 247 2.99 1.50 6.42
N LYS A 248 3.37 2.39 5.49
CA LYS A 248 4.56 2.20 4.63
C LYS A 248 5.81 1.79 5.41
N PRO A 249 6.20 2.46 6.52
CA PRO A 249 7.41 2.09 7.25
C PRO A 249 7.37 0.70 7.87
N ILE A 250 6.21 0.28 8.37
CA ILE A 250 6.04 -0.97 9.12
C ILE A 250 5.61 -2.16 8.28
N ILE A 251 5.18 -1.92 7.05
CA ILE A 251 4.81 -2.97 6.09
C ILE A 251 5.83 -2.99 4.95
N VAL A 252 5.86 -1.96 4.12
CA VAL A 252 6.64 -1.93 2.88
C VAL A 252 8.14 -1.97 3.16
N ASP A 253 8.64 -0.99 3.94
CA ASP A 253 10.07 -0.84 4.16
C ASP A 253 10.63 -2.04 4.95
N ARG A 254 9.84 -2.58 5.90
CA ARG A 254 10.22 -3.82 6.60
C ARG A 254 10.36 -5.02 5.67
N VAL A 255 9.49 -5.14 4.67
CA VAL A 255 9.59 -6.21 3.67
C VAL A 255 10.81 -5.99 2.79
N ILE A 256 11.05 -4.75 2.32
CA ILE A 256 12.23 -4.41 1.51
C ILE A 256 13.52 -4.82 2.25
N PHE A 257 13.69 -4.39 3.49
CA PHE A 257 14.86 -4.74 4.29
C PHE A 257 14.97 -6.27 4.51
N LYS A 258 13.82 -6.95 4.75
CA LYS A 258 13.82 -8.40 4.93
C LYS A 258 14.28 -9.14 3.67
N VAL A 259 13.75 -8.79 2.50
CA VAL A 259 14.02 -9.55 1.25
C VAL A 259 15.41 -9.26 0.70
N LEU A 260 15.94 -8.05 0.88
CA LEU A 260 17.28 -7.69 0.44
C LEU A 260 18.35 -8.24 1.40
N ASN A 261 18.26 -7.99 2.71
CA ASN A 261 19.26 -8.47 3.68
C ASN A 261 19.25 -10.00 3.89
N LYS A 262 18.17 -10.69 3.48
CA LYS A 262 18.13 -12.16 3.44
C LYS A 262 18.48 -12.74 2.07
N HIS A 263 18.91 -11.90 1.13
CA HIS A 263 19.26 -12.28 -0.25
C HIS A 263 18.14 -13.06 -0.97
N ALA A 264 16.86 -12.86 -0.56
CA ALA A 264 15.72 -13.43 -1.27
C ALA A 264 15.52 -12.77 -2.64
N LEU A 265 15.93 -11.51 -2.77
CA LEU A 265 16.06 -10.78 -4.02
C LEU A 265 17.52 -10.42 -4.26
N SER A 266 17.97 -10.58 -5.51
CA SER A 266 19.28 -10.16 -6.03
C SER A 266 19.09 -9.30 -7.27
N THR A 267 20.14 -8.71 -7.80
CA THR A 267 20.09 -7.90 -9.03
C THR A 267 19.50 -8.64 -10.24
N SER A 268 19.62 -9.98 -10.30
CA SER A 268 19.03 -10.82 -11.36
C SER A 268 17.50 -10.85 -11.36
N HIS A 269 16.85 -10.34 -10.31
CA HIS A 269 15.40 -10.23 -10.20
C HIS A 269 14.85 -8.90 -10.71
N PHE A 270 15.71 -8.09 -11.34
CA PHE A 270 15.35 -6.78 -11.88
C PHE A 270 15.74 -6.65 -13.34
N ASP A 271 14.88 -5.99 -14.11
CA ASP A 271 15.15 -5.60 -15.50
C ASP A 271 15.66 -4.15 -15.48
N LYS A 272 16.96 -3.97 -15.76
CA LYS A 272 17.59 -2.65 -15.87
C LYS A 272 17.66 -2.20 -17.32
N LYS A 273 17.20 -1.00 -17.58
CA LYS A 273 17.40 -0.23 -18.82
C LYS A 273 17.98 1.13 -18.47
N LEU A 274 18.42 1.89 -19.45
CA LEU A 274 18.90 3.25 -19.20
C LEU A 274 17.82 4.06 -18.45
N ASN A 275 18.16 4.55 -17.26
CA ASN A 275 17.29 5.33 -16.36
C ASN A 275 16.00 4.62 -15.93
N LYS A 276 15.98 3.27 -15.88
CA LYS A 276 14.82 2.50 -15.46
C LYS A 276 15.22 1.15 -14.87
N CYS A 277 14.66 0.85 -13.70
CA CYS A 277 14.81 -0.44 -13.02
C CYS A 277 13.42 -0.93 -12.57
N LEU A 278 13.01 -2.11 -12.98
CA LEU A 278 11.74 -2.73 -12.57
C LEU A 278 11.98 -4.17 -12.12
N LEU A 279 11.13 -4.67 -11.24
CA LEU A 279 11.09 -6.10 -10.93
C LEU A 279 10.69 -6.91 -12.16
N ASN A 280 11.46 -7.96 -12.47
CA ASN A 280 11.01 -8.97 -13.44
C ASN A 280 9.95 -9.91 -12.83
N GLU A 281 9.38 -10.82 -13.61
CA GLU A 281 8.30 -11.69 -13.15
C GLU A 281 8.67 -12.53 -11.91
N LYS A 282 9.91 -13.05 -11.88
CA LYS A 282 10.41 -13.82 -10.72
C LYS A 282 10.53 -12.96 -9.47
N GLY A 283 11.11 -11.76 -9.61
CA GLY A 283 11.24 -10.78 -8.54
C GLY A 283 9.89 -10.34 -7.99
N LYS A 284 8.90 -10.09 -8.86
CA LYS A 284 7.52 -9.75 -8.46
C LYS A 284 6.89 -10.86 -7.62
N LYS A 285 7.01 -12.11 -8.04
CA LYS A 285 6.45 -13.26 -7.28
C LYS A 285 7.05 -13.37 -5.87
N ILE A 286 8.36 -13.19 -5.74
CA ILE A 286 9.06 -13.22 -4.45
C ILE A 286 8.60 -12.06 -3.56
N PHE A 287 8.60 -10.84 -4.11
CA PHE A 287 8.26 -9.65 -3.33
C PHE A 287 6.78 -9.65 -2.91
N VAL A 288 5.86 -9.99 -3.81
CA VAL A 288 4.43 -10.10 -3.51
C VAL A 288 4.19 -11.15 -2.41
N LYS A 289 4.84 -12.33 -2.50
CA LYS A 289 4.74 -13.34 -1.44
C LYS A 289 5.18 -12.78 -0.08
N ALA A 290 6.30 -12.06 -0.05
CA ALA A 290 6.80 -11.46 1.19
C ALA A 290 5.87 -10.36 1.74
N MET A 291 5.23 -9.59 0.85
CA MET A 291 4.21 -8.59 1.23
C MET A 291 2.96 -9.26 1.81
N GLU A 292 2.44 -10.32 1.18
CA GLU A 292 1.28 -11.08 1.69
C GLU A 292 1.59 -11.71 3.06
N GLU A 293 2.76 -12.34 3.22
CA GLU A 293 3.21 -12.84 4.52
C GLU A 293 3.19 -11.72 5.58
N ARG A 294 3.66 -10.52 5.21
CA ARG A 294 3.66 -9.36 6.12
C ARG A 294 2.25 -8.86 6.44
N TYR A 295 1.35 -8.83 5.48
CA TYR A 295 -0.05 -8.46 5.70
C TYR A 295 -0.77 -9.43 6.65
N ASP A 296 -0.48 -10.71 6.55
CA ASP A 296 -1.11 -11.76 7.36
C ASP A 296 -0.43 -11.94 8.73
N GLU A 297 0.80 -11.43 8.91
CA GLU A 297 1.50 -11.48 10.19
C GLU A 297 0.68 -10.78 11.27
N THR A 298 0.50 -11.45 12.42
CA THR A 298 -0.32 -10.95 13.53
C THR A 298 0.53 -10.53 14.73
N PHE A 299 0.02 -9.58 15.47
CA PHE A 299 0.56 -9.17 16.76
C PHE A 299 -0.58 -8.85 17.74
N ARG A 300 -0.29 -8.89 19.04
CA ARG A 300 -1.28 -8.59 20.07
C ARG A 300 -1.57 -7.10 20.10
N HIS A 301 -2.77 -6.69 19.71
CA HIS A 301 -3.19 -5.28 19.73
C HIS A 301 -3.51 -4.85 21.17
N ARG A 302 -2.85 -3.77 21.64
CA ARG A 302 -2.95 -3.35 23.05
C ARG A 302 -4.38 -3.04 23.50
N SER A 303 -5.11 -2.21 22.74
CA SER A 303 -6.46 -1.78 23.14
C SER A 303 -7.54 -2.83 22.84
N LEU A 304 -7.32 -3.76 21.91
CA LEU A 304 -8.28 -4.82 21.59
C LEU A 304 -8.03 -6.12 22.38
N GLY A 305 -6.87 -6.27 23.02
CA GLY A 305 -6.50 -7.44 23.81
C GLY A 305 -6.37 -8.74 23.02
N ARG A 306 -6.47 -8.69 21.67
CA ARG A 306 -6.43 -9.85 20.75
C ARG A 306 -5.39 -9.67 19.65
N ASN A 307 -5.07 -10.77 18.95
CA ASN A 307 -4.19 -10.73 17.79
C ASN A 307 -4.89 -10.08 16.58
N VAL A 308 -4.17 -9.21 15.90
CA VAL A 308 -4.62 -8.46 14.73
C VAL A 308 -3.54 -8.55 13.65
N SER A 309 -3.92 -8.86 12.42
CA SER A 309 -3.01 -8.82 11.28
C SER A 309 -2.77 -7.38 10.82
N TYR A 310 -1.62 -7.12 10.14
CA TYR A 310 -1.36 -5.81 9.54
C TYR A 310 -2.45 -5.42 8.53
N LYS A 311 -2.95 -6.38 7.75
CA LYS A 311 -4.08 -6.17 6.84
C LYS A 311 -5.34 -5.67 7.57
N HIS A 312 -5.69 -6.30 8.69
CA HIS A 312 -6.84 -5.87 9.50
C HIS A 312 -6.58 -4.53 10.21
N LEU A 313 -5.33 -4.24 10.56
CA LEU A 313 -4.94 -2.99 11.21
C LEU A 313 -5.24 -1.76 10.33
N ILE A 314 -4.99 -1.85 9.01
CA ILE A 314 -5.34 -0.78 8.06
C ILE A 314 -6.85 -0.49 8.11
N LYS A 315 -7.69 -1.53 8.16
CA LYS A 315 -9.13 -1.36 8.29
C LYS A 315 -9.55 -0.73 9.62
N LEU A 316 -8.90 -1.12 10.71
CA LEU A 316 -9.14 -0.49 12.03
C LEU A 316 -8.77 1.00 12.02
N GLU A 317 -7.72 1.37 11.28
CA GLU A 317 -7.33 2.78 11.12
C GLU A 317 -8.41 3.59 10.41
N CYS A 318 -8.99 3.03 9.33
CA CYS A 318 -10.12 3.63 8.63
C CYS A 318 -11.32 3.85 9.58
N TYR A 319 -11.64 2.88 10.45
CA TYR A 319 -12.73 3.04 11.43
C TYR A 319 -12.42 4.09 12.50
N LYS A 320 -11.17 4.21 12.97
CA LYS A 320 -10.78 5.26 13.92
C LYS A 320 -10.97 6.65 13.29
N LEU A 321 -10.54 6.82 12.05
CA LEU A 321 -10.74 8.07 11.31
C LEU A 321 -12.24 8.36 11.13
N LEU A 322 -13.04 7.38 10.74
CA LEU A 322 -14.49 7.52 10.57
C LEU A 322 -15.17 7.96 11.88
N LYS A 323 -14.81 7.36 13.00
CA LYS A 323 -15.35 7.72 14.32
C LYS A 323 -15.06 9.19 14.68
N ASP A 324 -13.86 9.67 14.40
CA ASP A 324 -13.47 11.06 14.64
C ASP A 324 -14.27 12.03 13.75
N ILE A 325 -14.41 11.71 12.47
CA ILE A 325 -15.20 12.48 11.51
C ILE A 325 -16.67 12.57 11.93
N LEU A 326 -17.22 11.49 12.51
CA LEU A 326 -18.58 11.45 13.04
C LEU A 326 -18.73 12.07 14.45
N GLY A 327 -17.63 12.56 15.05
CA GLY A 327 -17.63 13.16 16.39
C GLY A 327 -17.81 12.16 17.53
N ILE A 328 -17.54 10.86 17.29
CA ILE A 328 -17.73 9.78 18.28
C ILE A 328 -16.50 9.63 19.18
N GLU A 329 -15.29 9.68 18.60
CA GLU A 329 -14.03 9.44 19.31
C GLU A 329 -12.90 10.17 18.59
N GLU A 330 -11.99 10.82 19.34
CA GLU A 330 -10.84 11.51 18.75
C GLU A 330 -9.90 10.54 18.03
N TYR A 331 -9.51 10.88 16.81
CA TYR A 331 -8.59 10.06 16.01
C TYR A 331 -7.19 10.05 16.62
N LYS A 332 -6.70 8.84 16.90
CA LYS A 332 -5.33 8.56 17.32
C LYS A 332 -4.68 7.62 16.31
N PRO A 333 -3.66 8.08 15.56
CA PRO A 333 -3.03 7.26 14.53
C PRO A 333 -2.34 6.05 15.16
N PHE A 334 -2.25 4.98 14.38
CA PHE A 334 -1.54 3.81 14.84
C PHE A 334 -0.05 4.12 15.02
N LYS A 335 0.44 3.79 16.21
CA LYS A 335 1.85 3.89 16.61
C LYS A 335 2.33 2.51 17.01
N MET A 336 3.30 1.99 16.26
CA MET A 336 3.87 0.68 16.51
C MET A 336 4.64 0.64 17.84
N TYR A 337 4.60 -0.54 18.47
CA TYR A 337 5.22 -0.79 19.79
C TYR A 337 5.75 -2.22 19.80
N TRP A 338 7.00 -2.44 19.54
CA TRP A 338 7.73 -3.70 19.75
C TRP A 338 9.09 -3.46 20.39
#